data_1ab408bff0f9025c42b3017f97ca0ec9
#
_entry.id   1ab408bff0f9025c42b3017f97ca0ec9
#
_cell.length_a   1.000
_cell.length_b   1.000
_cell.length_c   1.000
_cell.angle_alpha   90.00
_cell.angle_beta   90.00
_cell.angle_gamma   90.00
#
_symmetry.space_group_name_H-M   'P 1'
#
loop_
_entity.id
_entity.type
_entity.pdbx_description
1 polymer ?
#
loop_
_entity_poly.entity_id
_entity_poly.type
_entity_poly.pdbx_seq_one_letter_code
_entity_poly.pdbx_strand_id
1 'polypeptide(L)'
;RGDLEGALTSYDEVLSVDKTFYQAHFQVGVIQSKMGDKDKAVLSYEKSIEINPQFYKAYFALGLAKNSMNNTDGALQALQSAIDINPSYDKAYGAMGDIYIQQKDYDKAKQTLKMATTVNPNYSKGYANLGVIYSEEEEWNQAISSLEMAVALNERDAMSYFRLSGAHNMNGDCKSALDAARRSTELKNRFGGAWFELGTAEWCSGSGNKAGALNAFEKARNDRSWRKMAEYEIDKIKNPQKYVK
;
A
#
# COMPACT_ATOMS: atom_id res chain seq x y z
N ARG A 1 20.07 -11.80 8.29
CA ARG A 1 20.25 -10.50 8.99
C ARG A 1 21.70 -10.12 8.73
N GLY A 2 21.94 -9.03 7.95
CA GLY A 2 23.31 -8.53 7.76
C GLY A 2 23.91 -8.04 9.08
N ASP A 3 25.21 -8.00 9.14
CA ASP A 3 25.95 -7.43 10.28
C ASP A 3 25.72 -5.91 10.34
N LEU A 4 24.60 -5.50 11.00
CA LEU A 4 24.25 -4.09 11.15
C LEU A 4 25.19 -3.38 12.14
N GLU A 5 25.69 -4.08 13.15
CA GLU A 5 26.62 -3.53 14.12
C GLU A 5 28.01 -3.29 13.50
N GLY A 6 28.51 -4.26 12.72
CA GLY A 6 29.74 -4.09 11.98
C GLY A 6 29.68 -2.96 10.95
N ALA A 7 28.53 -2.83 10.26
CA ALA A 7 28.33 -1.72 9.35
C ALA A 7 28.30 -0.37 10.09
N LEU A 8 27.67 -0.30 11.27
CA LEU A 8 27.66 0.91 12.09
C LEU A 8 29.08 1.31 12.51
N THR A 9 29.88 0.34 13.04
CA THR A 9 31.26 0.55 13.40
C THR A 9 32.11 1.10 12.24
N SER A 10 31.90 0.54 11.03
CA SER A 10 32.62 1.02 9.83
C SER A 10 32.27 2.47 9.47
N TYR A 11 31.00 2.88 9.61
CA TYR A 11 30.63 4.28 9.40
C TYR A 11 31.15 5.20 10.53
N ASP A 12 31.20 4.73 11.76
CA ASP A 12 31.79 5.48 12.87
C ASP A 12 33.29 5.74 12.64
N GLU A 13 34.04 4.76 12.09
CA GLU A 13 35.41 4.95 11.65
C GLU A 13 35.53 6.04 10.57
N VAL A 14 34.67 6.01 9.54
CA VAL A 14 34.61 7.05 8.50
C VAL A 14 34.35 8.41 9.12
N LEU A 15 33.38 8.52 10.02
CA LEU A 15 33.01 9.77 10.69
C LEU A 15 34.05 10.25 11.70
N SER A 16 34.93 9.37 12.17
CA SER A 16 36.09 9.76 13.00
C SER A 16 37.12 10.54 12.19
N VAL A 17 37.23 10.24 10.89
CA VAL A 17 38.13 10.92 9.92
C VAL A 17 37.46 12.16 9.33
N ASP A 18 36.20 12.05 8.88
CA ASP A 18 35.45 13.17 8.30
C ASP A 18 34.03 13.27 8.90
N LYS A 19 33.90 14.17 9.89
CA LYS A 19 32.62 14.44 10.55
C LYS A 19 31.61 15.16 9.65
N THR A 20 32.05 15.68 8.51
CA THR A 20 31.21 16.43 7.57
C THR A 20 30.70 15.56 6.41
N PHE A 21 31.00 14.27 6.43
CA PHE A 21 30.52 13.35 5.40
C PHE A 21 29.03 13.01 5.58
N TYR A 22 28.15 13.84 5.03
CA TYR A 22 26.69 13.75 5.22
C TYR A 22 26.11 12.41 4.79
N GLN A 23 26.68 11.75 3.75
CA GLN A 23 26.21 10.44 3.33
C GLN A 23 26.46 9.37 4.40
N ALA A 24 27.57 9.45 5.15
CA ALA A 24 27.83 8.52 6.25
C ALA A 24 26.79 8.70 7.36
N HIS A 25 26.51 9.95 7.78
CA HIS A 25 25.43 10.21 8.73
C HIS A 25 24.08 9.66 8.26
N PHE A 26 23.75 9.85 6.99
CA PHE A 26 22.54 9.27 6.42
C PHE A 26 22.53 7.73 6.52
N GLN A 27 23.61 7.05 6.17
CA GLN A 27 23.70 5.59 6.25
C GLN A 27 23.64 5.07 7.69
N VAL A 28 24.26 5.77 8.64
CA VAL A 28 24.10 5.50 10.08
C VAL A 28 22.62 5.53 10.47
N GLY A 29 21.89 6.56 10.05
CA GLY A 29 20.46 6.66 10.29
C GLY A 29 19.65 5.51 9.66
N VAL A 30 20.01 5.09 8.44
CA VAL A 30 19.37 3.92 7.78
C VAL A 30 19.63 2.63 8.57
N ILE A 31 20.83 2.42 9.07
CA ILE A 31 21.20 1.25 9.88
C ILE A 31 20.43 1.28 11.22
N GLN A 32 20.44 2.41 11.91
CA GLN A 32 19.73 2.60 13.18
C GLN A 32 18.22 2.36 13.03
N SER A 33 17.62 2.84 11.93
CA SER A 33 16.22 2.58 11.60
C SER A 33 15.95 1.08 11.41
N LYS A 34 16.84 0.34 10.75
CA LYS A 34 16.73 -1.12 10.58
C LYS A 34 16.90 -1.89 11.89
N MET A 35 17.69 -1.36 12.83
CA MET A 35 17.84 -1.90 14.18
C MET A 35 16.64 -1.60 15.09
N GLY A 36 15.76 -0.68 14.69
CA GLY A 36 14.61 -0.23 15.47
C GLY A 36 14.88 1.01 16.34
N ASP A 37 16.10 1.54 16.30
CA ASP A 37 16.55 2.71 17.07
C ASP A 37 16.07 4.01 16.38
N LYS A 38 14.73 4.23 16.39
CA LYS A 38 14.11 5.32 15.63
C LYS A 38 14.59 6.71 16.02
N ASP A 39 14.76 6.97 17.33
CA ASP A 39 15.23 8.26 17.82
C ASP A 39 16.65 8.57 17.34
N LYS A 40 17.56 7.58 17.40
CA LYS A 40 18.91 7.74 16.88
C LYS A 40 18.91 7.95 15.37
N ALA A 41 18.07 7.22 14.64
CA ALA A 41 17.94 7.39 13.18
C ALA A 41 17.52 8.82 12.81
N VAL A 42 16.55 9.40 13.53
CA VAL A 42 16.13 10.80 13.34
C VAL A 42 17.32 11.75 13.52
N LEU A 43 18.07 11.63 14.62
CA LEU A 43 19.24 12.48 14.87
C LEU A 43 20.30 12.36 13.78
N SER A 44 20.55 11.15 13.27
CA SER A 44 21.50 10.90 12.19
C SER A 44 21.04 11.50 10.86
N TYR A 45 19.73 11.43 10.54
CA TYR A 45 19.18 12.09 9.36
C TYR A 45 19.24 13.63 9.49
N GLU A 46 18.89 14.17 10.65
CA GLU A 46 18.97 15.62 10.92
C GLU A 46 20.43 16.11 10.81
N LYS A 47 21.42 15.34 11.29
CA LYS A 47 22.82 15.68 11.10
C LYS A 47 23.26 15.65 9.63
N SER A 48 22.79 14.68 8.86
CA SER A 48 23.00 14.66 7.40
C SER A 48 22.43 15.88 6.71
N ILE A 49 21.25 16.33 7.11
CA ILE A 49 20.56 17.53 6.58
C ILE A 49 21.28 18.80 7.00
N GLU A 50 21.73 18.90 8.25
CA GLU A 50 22.51 20.05 8.74
C GLU A 50 23.75 20.29 7.88
N ILE A 51 24.46 19.21 7.51
CA ILE A 51 25.67 19.28 6.70
C ILE A 51 25.33 19.55 5.21
N ASN A 52 24.31 18.89 4.69
CA ASN A 52 23.86 19.10 3.30
C ASN A 52 22.34 19.30 3.24
N PRO A 53 21.86 20.55 3.32
CA PRO A 53 20.44 20.88 3.24
C PRO A 53 19.77 20.57 1.89
N GLN A 54 20.54 20.23 0.85
CA GLN A 54 20.01 19.84 -0.46
C GLN A 54 19.88 18.32 -0.63
N PHE A 55 20.13 17.55 0.42
CA PHE A 55 20.07 16.09 0.34
C PHE A 55 18.63 15.58 0.57
N TYR A 56 17.77 15.65 -0.43
CA TYR A 56 16.36 15.25 -0.38
C TYR A 56 16.11 13.85 0.16
N LYS A 57 17.06 12.89 -0.03
CA LYS A 57 16.92 11.52 0.50
C LYS A 57 16.94 11.46 2.02
N ALA A 58 17.66 12.36 2.68
CA ALA A 58 17.67 12.43 4.13
C ALA A 58 16.34 12.98 4.67
N TYR A 59 15.77 13.99 4.02
CA TYR A 59 14.43 14.50 4.36
C TYR A 59 13.35 13.44 4.18
N PHE A 60 13.40 12.68 3.10
CA PHE A 60 12.48 11.56 2.89
C PHE A 60 12.59 10.52 3.98
N ALA A 61 13.80 10.08 4.32
CA ALA A 61 14.04 9.10 5.38
C ALA A 61 13.60 9.62 6.76
N LEU A 62 13.88 10.91 7.04
CA LEU A 62 13.39 11.59 8.25
C LEU A 62 11.87 11.60 8.32
N GLY A 63 11.20 11.88 7.20
CA GLY A 63 9.73 11.83 7.11
C GLY A 63 9.18 10.45 7.45
N LEU A 64 9.75 9.39 6.86
CA LEU A 64 9.35 8.02 7.17
C LEU A 64 9.61 7.64 8.64
N ALA A 65 10.75 8.05 9.20
CA ALA A 65 11.07 7.81 10.60
C ALA A 65 10.08 8.51 11.53
N LYS A 66 9.82 9.82 11.31
CA LYS A 66 8.84 10.60 12.10
C LYS A 66 7.42 10.01 12.01
N ASN A 67 6.99 9.56 10.82
CA ASN A 67 5.68 8.90 10.66
C ASN A 67 5.62 7.60 11.48
N SER A 68 6.68 6.81 11.48
CA SER A 68 6.74 5.57 12.27
C SER A 68 6.73 5.77 13.78
N MET A 69 6.96 7.01 14.23
CA MET A 69 6.88 7.47 15.63
C MET A 69 5.57 8.21 15.93
N ASN A 70 4.59 8.16 15.02
CA ASN A 70 3.31 8.87 15.08
C ASN A 70 3.44 10.42 15.10
N ASN A 71 4.59 10.96 14.71
CA ASN A 71 4.77 12.39 14.49
C ASN A 71 4.42 12.74 13.04
N THR A 72 3.13 12.75 12.76
CA THR A 72 2.58 12.90 11.41
C THR A 72 2.88 14.28 10.81
N ASP A 73 2.75 15.35 11.59
CA ASP A 73 3.03 16.71 11.11
C ASP A 73 4.50 16.88 10.74
N GLY A 74 5.42 16.42 11.60
CA GLY A 74 6.84 16.43 11.30
C GLY A 74 7.22 15.55 10.12
N ALA A 75 6.48 14.46 9.89
CA ALA A 75 6.66 13.59 8.72
C ALA A 75 6.26 14.32 7.42
N LEU A 76 5.08 14.92 7.40
CA LEU A 76 4.59 15.68 6.23
C LEU A 76 5.52 16.85 5.90
N GLN A 77 6.00 17.58 6.92
CA GLN A 77 6.96 18.68 6.71
C GLN A 77 8.27 18.19 6.09
N ALA A 78 8.84 17.09 6.59
CA ALA A 78 10.07 16.54 6.05
C ALA A 78 9.86 15.99 4.62
N LEU A 79 8.74 15.32 4.34
CA LEU A 79 8.42 14.84 2.99
C LEU A 79 8.22 16.00 2.01
N GLN A 80 7.57 17.09 2.44
CA GLN A 80 7.43 18.30 1.63
C GLN A 80 8.79 18.91 1.31
N SER A 81 9.70 19.01 2.29
CA SER A 81 11.07 19.47 2.04
C SER A 81 11.80 18.60 1.02
N ALA A 82 11.60 17.28 1.05
CA ALA A 82 12.18 16.40 0.04
C ALA A 82 11.65 16.68 -1.37
N ILE A 83 10.36 17.02 -1.50
CA ILE A 83 9.69 17.40 -2.76
C ILE A 83 10.17 18.78 -3.24
N ASP A 84 10.28 19.74 -2.35
CA ASP A 84 10.74 21.10 -2.68
C ASP A 84 12.17 21.09 -3.26
N ILE A 85 13.02 20.19 -2.74
CA ILE A 85 14.40 19.99 -3.24
C ILE A 85 14.40 19.18 -4.53
N ASN A 86 13.62 18.13 -4.60
CA ASN A 86 13.50 17.26 -5.78
C ASN A 86 12.03 17.01 -6.15
N PRO A 87 11.41 17.87 -6.97
CA PRO A 87 10.01 17.70 -7.38
C PRO A 87 9.71 16.43 -8.19
N SER A 88 10.75 15.76 -8.69
CA SER A 88 10.60 14.48 -9.42
C SER A 88 10.70 13.24 -8.52
N TYR A 89 10.72 13.42 -7.20
CA TYR A 89 10.88 12.29 -6.29
C TYR A 89 9.52 11.66 -5.92
N ASP A 90 9.03 10.76 -6.76
CA ASP A 90 7.75 10.04 -6.66
C ASP A 90 7.50 9.39 -5.30
N LYS A 91 8.56 8.85 -4.67
CA LYS A 91 8.46 8.17 -3.36
C LYS A 91 8.01 9.12 -2.25
N ALA A 92 8.38 10.39 -2.30
CA ALA A 92 7.96 11.35 -1.29
C ALA A 92 6.47 11.67 -1.42
N TYR A 93 5.98 11.88 -2.64
CA TYR A 93 4.54 12.02 -2.90
C TYR A 93 3.77 10.78 -2.47
N GLY A 94 4.29 9.58 -2.79
CA GLY A 94 3.67 8.33 -2.38
C GLY A 94 3.56 8.17 -0.87
N ALA A 95 4.62 8.53 -0.13
CA ALA A 95 4.61 8.49 1.34
C ALA A 95 3.64 9.51 1.95
N MET A 96 3.53 10.72 1.39
CA MET A 96 2.53 11.71 1.81
C MET A 96 1.11 11.20 1.53
N GLY A 97 0.87 10.60 0.36
CA GLY A 97 -0.40 9.98 0.01
C GLY A 97 -0.80 8.89 1.00
N ASP A 98 0.13 8.01 1.40
CA ASP A 98 -0.10 6.97 2.42
C ASP A 98 -0.51 7.59 3.77
N ILE A 99 0.12 8.70 4.17
CA ILE A 99 -0.21 9.42 5.41
C ILE A 99 -1.63 10.00 5.33
N TYR A 100 -1.98 10.68 4.23
CA TYR A 100 -3.32 11.25 4.06
C TYR A 100 -4.42 10.17 4.00
N ILE A 101 -4.15 8.99 3.42
CA ILE A 101 -5.07 7.85 3.47
C ILE A 101 -5.30 7.41 4.93
N GLN A 102 -4.25 7.31 5.74
CA GLN A 102 -4.37 6.95 7.16
C GLN A 102 -5.20 7.98 7.95
N GLN A 103 -5.11 9.26 7.59
CA GLN A 103 -5.91 10.34 8.16
C GLN A 103 -7.34 10.40 7.59
N LYS A 104 -7.65 9.62 6.55
CA LYS A 104 -8.88 9.67 5.75
C LYS A 104 -9.11 11.03 5.05
N ASP A 105 -8.05 11.80 4.84
CA ASP A 105 -8.07 13.01 4.04
C ASP A 105 -7.90 12.61 2.57
N TYR A 106 -8.97 12.06 1.99
CA TYR A 106 -8.94 11.48 0.65
C TYR A 106 -8.69 12.53 -0.44
N ASP A 107 -9.08 13.78 -0.23
CA ASP A 107 -8.82 14.84 -1.20
C ASP A 107 -7.34 15.14 -1.34
N LYS A 108 -6.62 15.33 -0.22
CA LYS A 108 -5.17 15.52 -0.24
C LYS A 108 -4.44 14.27 -0.71
N ALA A 109 -4.91 13.08 -0.33
CA ALA A 109 -4.36 11.83 -0.79
C ALA A 109 -4.45 11.69 -2.32
N LYS A 110 -5.63 11.95 -2.93
CA LYS A 110 -5.82 11.94 -4.39
C LYS A 110 -4.90 12.93 -5.09
N GLN A 111 -4.86 14.18 -4.61
CA GLN A 111 -4.00 15.19 -5.19
C GLN A 111 -2.54 14.77 -5.18
N THR A 112 -2.05 14.31 -4.04
CA THR A 112 -0.65 13.91 -3.84
C THR A 112 -0.29 12.67 -4.67
N LEU A 113 -1.17 11.66 -4.71
CA LEU A 113 -0.93 10.44 -5.49
C LEU A 113 -1.02 10.68 -7.00
N LYS A 114 -1.89 11.58 -7.47
CA LYS A 114 -1.89 12.03 -8.87
C LYS A 114 -0.57 12.70 -9.25
N MET A 115 0.01 13.49 -8.35
CA MET A 115 1.36 14.04 -8.58
C MET A 115 2.40 12.92 -8.65
N ALA A 116 2.35 11.93 -7.75
CA ALA A 116 3.26 10.79 -7.78
C ALA A 116 3.21 10.03 -9.11
N THR A 117 2.01 9.77 -9.63
CA THR A 117 1.81 9.05 -10.92
C THR A 117 2.11 9.92 -12.15
N THR A 118 2.00 11.24 -12.03
CA THR A 118 2.42 12.18 -13.08
C THR A 118 3.94 12.21 -13.18
N VAL A 119 4.63 12.30 -12.05
CA VAL A 119 6.10 12.32 -11.97
C VAL A 119 6.69 10.97 -12.38
N ASN A 120 6.07 9.88 -11.95
CA ASN A 120 6.45 8.53 -12.32
C ASN A 120 5.23 7.74 -12.82
N PRO A 121 4.98 7.70 -14.14
CA PRO A 121 3.89 6.92 -14.72
C PRO A 121 3.96 5.41 -14.47
N ASN A 122 5.11 4.90 -14.04
CA ASN A 122 5.32 3.49 -13.69
C ASN A 122 5.14 3.21 -12.19
N TYR A 123 4.63 4.17 -11.42
CA TYR A 123 4.44 4.02 -9.98
C TYR A 123 3.16 3.21 -9.66
N SER A 124 3.25 1.88 -9.82
CA SER A 124 2.15 0.93 -9.57
C SER A 124 1.44 1.16 -8.23
N LYS A 125 2.19 1.39 -7.13
CA LYS A 125 1.61 1.62 -5.80
C LYS A 125 0.75 2.90 -5.75
N GLY A 126 1.13 3.94 -6.48
CA GLY A 126 0.34 5.18 -6.58
C GLY A 126 -1.04 4.92 -7.17
N TYR A 127 -1.09 4.17 -8.27
CA TYR A 127 -2.34 3.75 -8.89
C TYR A 127 -3.16 2.83 -7.99
N ALA A 128 -2.52 1.87 -7.32
CA ALA A 128 -3.22 0.98 -6.37
C ALA A 128 -3.88 1.77 -5.23
N ASN A 129 -3.20 2.79 -4.69
CA ASN A 129 -3.72 3.64 -3.63
C ASN A 129 -4.84 4.57 -4.14
N LEU A 130 -4.73 5.13 -5.36
CA LEU A 130 -5.83 5.86 -5.99
C LEU A 130 -7.07 4.97 -6.12
N GLY A 131 -6.90 3.73 -6.57
CA GLY A 131 -7.99 2.75 -6.66
C GLY A 131 -8.65 2.48 -5.32
N VAL A 132 -7.88 2.42 -4.22
CA VAL A 132 -8.45 2.29 -2.87
C VAL A 132 -9.31 3.49 -2.52
N ILE A 133 -8.80 4.71 -2.73
CA ILE A 133 -9.54 5.93 -2.40
C ILE A 133 -10.84 6.01 -3.19
N TYR A 134 -10.78 5.80 -4.50
CA TYR A 134 -11.98 5.79 -5.34
C TYR A 134 -12.98 4.70 -4.94
N SER A 135 -12.51 3.55 -4.45
CA SER A 135 -13.40 2.50 -3.91
C SER A 135 -14.10 2.92 -2.62
N GLU A 136 -13.40 3.63 -1.71
CA GLU A 136 -13.98 4.18 -0.48
C GLU A 136 -15.02 5.29 -0.76
N GLU A 137 -14.86 6.00 -1.89
CA GLU A 137 -15.80 7.03 -2.37
C GLU A 137 -16.90 6.45 -3.29
N GLU A 138 -16.93 5.13 -3.48
CA GLU A 138 -17.86 4.41 -4.37
C GLU A 138 -17.76 4.86 -5.86
N GLU A 139 -16.66 5.47 -6.24
CA GLU A 139 -16.36 5.90 -7.61
C GLU A 139 -15.77 4.72 -8.42
N TRP A 140 -16.61 3.69 -8.66
CA TRP A 140 -16.17 2.38 -9.15
C TRP A 140 -15.41 2.42 -10.49
N ASN A 141 -15.81 3.28 -11.41
CA ASN A 141 -15.13 3.41 -12.71
C ASN A 141 -13.70 3.94 -12.57
N GLN A 142 -13.49 4.94 -11.70
CA GLN A 142 -12.17 5.50 -11.42
C GLN A 142 -11.32 4.50 -10.62
N ALA A 143 -11.95 3.76 -9.70
CA ALA A 143 -11.29 2.69 -8.96
C ALA A 143 -10.78 1.59 -9.90
N ILE A 144 -11.63 1.10 -10.80
CA ILE A 144 -11.28 0.09 -11.81
C ILE A 144 -10.12 0.58 -12.67
N SER A 145 -10.25 1.76 -13.30
CA SER A 145 -9.20 2.30 -14.16
C SER A 145 -7.86 2.44 -13.45
N SER A 146 -7.86 2.90 -12.21
CA SER A 146 -6.63 3.03 -11.42
C SER A 146 -6.04 1.66 -11.06
N LEU A 147 -6.88 0.69 -10.67
CA LEU A 147 -6.43 -0.66 -10.32
C LEU A 147 -5.94 -1.46 -11.52
N GLU A 148 -6.56 -1.26 -12.72
CA GLU A 148 -6.06 -1.83 -13.97
C GLU A 148 -4.64 -1.34 -14.29
N MET A 149 -4.38 -0.03 -14.13
CA MET A 149 -3.02 0.50 -14.25
C MET A 149 -2.07 -0.12 -13.22
N ALA A 150 -2.52 -0.30 -11.99
CA ALA A 150 -1.70 -0.90 -10.94
C ALA A 150 -1.29 -2.35 -11.29
N VAL A 151 -2.24 -3.18 -11.74
CA VAL A 151 -1.96 -4.59 -12.09
C VAL A 151 -1.19 -4.72 -13.40
N ALA A 152 -1.39 -3.82 -14.36
CA ALA A 152 -0.61 -3.78 -15.60
C ALA A 152 0.87 -3.47 -15.32
N LEU A 153 1.16 -2.59 -14.36
CA LEU A 153 2.52 -2.24 -13.94
C LEU A 153 3.15 -3.28 -13.00
N ASN A 154 2.33 -4.03 -12.27
CA ASN A 154 2.81 -5.08 -11.36
C ASN A 154 1.87 -6.29 -11.39
N GLU A 155 2.07 -7.17 -12.34
CA GLU A 155 1.27 -8.40 -12.57
C GLU A 155 1.35 -9.43 -11.43
N ARG A 156 2.21 -9.21 -10.42
CA ARG A 156 2.37 -10.09 -9.25
C ARG A 156 1.73 -9.54 -7.99
N ASP A 157 1.04 -8.40 -8.07
CA ASP A 157 0.36 -7.81 -6.91
C ASP A 157 -1.03 -8.42 -6.68
N ALA A 158 -1.08 -9.51 -5.93
CA ALA A 158 -2.32 -10.17 -5.53
C ALA A 158 -3.32 -9.23 -4.85
N MET A 159 -2.83 -8.19 -4.13
CA MET A 159 -3.69 -7.26 -3.42
C MET A 159 -4.40 -6.31 -4.38
N SER A 160 -3.70 -5.81 -5.41
CA SER A 160 -4.32 -4.98 -6.44
C SER A 160 -5.35 -5.77 -7.26
N TYR A 161 -5.10 -7.05 -7.59
CA TYR A 161 -6.10 -7.91 -8.22
C TYR A 161 -7.31 -8.18 -7.34
N PHE A 162 -7.12 -8.39 -6.04
CA PHE A 162 -8.23 -8.51 -5.08
C PHE A 162 -9.11 -7.25 -5.08
N ARG A 163 -8.49 -6.07 -5.00
CA ARG A 163 -9.21 -4.80 -5.01
C ARG A 163 -9.93 -4.55 -6.34
N LEU A 164 -9.28 -4.91 -7.45
CA LEU A 164 -9.85 -4.81 -8.79
C LEU A 164 -11.09 -5.70 -8.93
N SER A 165 -11.02 -6.94 -8.41
CA SER A 165 -12.17 -7.83 -8.37
C SER A 165 -13.32 -7.24 -7.54
N GLY A 166 -13.02 -6.70 -6.36
CA GLY A 166 -14.03 -6.03 -5.52
C GLY A 166 -14.69 -4.85 -6.24
N ALA A 167 -13.90 -4.00 -6.89
CA ALA A 167 -14.43 -2.86 -7.65
C ALA A 167 -15.31 -3.30 -8.82
N HIS A 168 -14.93 -4.35 -9.57
CA HIS A 168 -15.79 -4.92 -10.63
C HIS A 168 -17.05 -5.56 -10.06
N ASN A 169 -16.96 -6.29 -8.93
CA ASN A 169 -18.14 -6.85 -8.26
C ASN A 169 -19.15 -5.75 -7.88
N MET A 170 -18.68 -4.65 -7.30
CA MET A 170 -19.51 -3.51 -6.92
C MET A 170 -20.09 -2.76 -8.14
N ASN A 171 -19.33 -2.75 -9.25
CA ASN A 171 -19.78 -2.15 -10.52
C ASN A 171 -20.69 -3.09 -11.34
N GLY A 172 -20.92 -4.33 -10.89
CA GLY A 172 -21.77 -5.32 -11.56
C GLY A 172 -21.13 -6.04 -12.75
N ASP A 173 -19.83 -5.84 -13.00
CA ASP A 173 -19.09 -6.56 -14.04
C ASP A 173 -18.54 -7.90 -13.48
N CYS A 174 -19.45 -8.87 -13.42
CA CYS A 174 -19.15 -10.20 -12.85
C CYS A 174 -18.04 -10.94 -13.60
N LYS A 175 -17.89 -10.72 -14.90
CA LYS A 175 -16.89 -11.41 -15.72
C LYS A 175 -15.48 -10.92 -15.36
N SER A 176 -15.27 -9.62 -15.42
CA SER A 176 -13.98 -9.01 -15.08
C SER A 176 -13.63 -9.23 -13.60
N ALA A 177 -14.63 -9.20 -12.71
CA ALA A 177 -14.46 -9.56 -11.31
C ALA A 177 -13.91 -10.98 -11.14
N LEU A 178 -14.49 -11.94 -11.87
CA LEU A 178 -14.08 -13.35 -11.83
C LEU A 178 -12.61 -13.52 -12.28
N ASP A 179 -12.21 -12.89 -13.37
CA ASP A 179 -10.86 -12.99 -13.91
C ASP A 179 -9.83 -12.38 -12.93
N ALA A 180 -10.12 -11.21 -12.38
CA ALA A 180 -9.27 -10.57 -11.37
C ALA A 180 -9.17 -11.37 -10.07
N ALA A 181 -10.31 -11.92 -9.57
CA ALA A 181 -10.31 -12.76 -8.36
C ALA A 181 -9.49 -14.04 -8.55
N ARG A 182 -9.63 -14.71 -9.68
CA ARG A 182 -8.83 -15.91 -10.01
C ARG A 182 -7.36 -15.58 -9.99
N ARG A 183 -6.95 -14.48 -10.62
CA ARG A 183 -5.56 -14.07 -10.63
C ARG A 183 -5.03 -13.78 -9.22
N SER A 184 -5.81 -13.12 -8.38
CA SER A 184 -5.45 -12.89 -6.97
C SER A 184 -5.27 -14.20 -6.19
N THR A 185 -6.18 -15.18 -6.37
CA THR A 185 -6.09 -16.48 -5.67
C THR A 185 -4.92 -17.34 -6.15
N GLU A 186 -4.55 -17.27 -7.43
CA GLU A 186 -3.35 -17.91 -7.98
C GLU A 186 -2.07 -17.37 -7.35
N LEU A 187 -1.98 -16.03 -7.28
CA LEU A 187 -0.80 -15.35 -6.71
C LEU A 187 -0.68 -15.56 -5.19
N LYS A 188 -1.80 -15.64 -4.48
CA LYS A 188 -1.84 -15.77 -3.02
C LYS A 188 -2.99 -16.68 -2.56
N ASN A 189 -2.79 -17.97 -2.65
CA ASN A 189 -3.82 -18.97 -2.40
C ASN A 189 -4.37 -19.04 -0.95
N ARG A 190 -3.67 -18.46 0.04
CA ARG A 190 -4.10 -18.39 1.45
C ARG A 190 -4.78 -17.08 1.81
N PHE A 191 -5.05 -16.21 0.85
CA PHE A 191 -5.67 -14.92 1.08
C PHE A 191 -7.21 -15.05 1.00
N GLY A 192 -7.86 -15.07 2.17
CA GLY A 192 -9.32 -15.24 2.28
C GLY A 192 -10.13 -14.20 1.55
N GLY A 193 -9.66 -12.95 1.51
CA GLY A 193 -10.33 -11.88 0.74
C GLY A 193 -10.43 -12.18 -0.74
N ALA A 194 -9.38 -12.70 -1.36
CA ALA A 194 -9.41 -13.08 -2.77
C ALA A 194 -10.42 -14.21 -3.05
N TRP A 195 -10.51 -15.20 -2.17
CA TRP A 195 -11.51 -16.26 -2.27
C TRP A 195 -12.93 -15.74 -2.03
N PHE A 196 -13.10 -14.73 -1.16
CA PHE A 196 -14.39 -14.09 -0.93
C PHE A 196 -14.86 -13.37 -2.21
N GLU A 197 -14.01 -12.52 -2.81
CA GLU A 197 -14.33 -11.85 -4.07
C GLU A 197 -14.59 -12.83 -5.21
N LEU A 198 -13.86 -13.96 -5.25
CA LEU A 198 -14.11 -15.02 -6.21
C LEU A 198 -15.52 -15.63 -6.03
N GLY A 199 -15.91 -15.89 -4.78
CA GLY A 199 -17.24 -16.39 -4.46
C GLY A 199 -18.35 -15.41 -4.86
N THR A 200 -18.11 -14.12 -4.61
CA THR A 200 -19.01 -13.04 -5.00
C THR A 200 -19.16 -12.97 -6.52
N ALA A 201 -18.06 -13.02 -7.27
CA ALA A 201 -18.06 -12.98 -8.73
C ALA A 201 -18.73 -14.23 -9.34
N GLU A 202 -18.49 -15.43 -8.79
CA GLU A 202 -19.16 -16.67 -9.23
C GLU A 202 -20.68 -16.61 -8.97
N TRP A 203 -21.12 -15.92 -7.91
CA TRP A 203 -22.54 -15.77 -7.57
C TRP A 203 -23.21 -14.57 -8.25
N CYS A 204 -22.46 -13.53 -8.57
CA CYS A 204 -22.93 -12.27 -9.18
C CYS A 204 -23.68 -12.49 -10.50
N SER A 205 -23.35 -13.50 -11.26
CA SER A 205 -23.92 -13.74 -12.59
C SER A 205 -25.40 -14.18 -12.60
N GLY A 206 -26.10 -14.13 -11.47
CA GLY A 206 -27.56 -14.33 -11.30
C GLY A 206 -28.10 -15.74 -11.60
N SER A 207 -27.49 -16.43 -12.52
CA SER A 207 -27.61 -17.86 -12.79
C SER A 207 -26.32 -18.59 -12.38
N GLY A 208 -25.62 -17.96 -11.45
CA GLY A 208 -24.24 -18.15 -11.10
C GLY A 208 -23.88 -19.60 -10.80
N ASN A 209 -22.62 -19.89 -10.97
CA ASN A 209 -22.04 -21.15 -10.58
C ASN A 209 -22.14 -21.33 -9.05
N LYS A 210 -23.31 -21.76 -8.57
CA LYS A 210 -23.58 -21.99 -7.13
C LYS A 210 -22.52 -22.85 -6.48
N ALA A 211 -22.06 -23.89 -7.18
CA ALA A 211 -21.02 -24.77 -6.65
C ALA A 211 -19.66 -24.07 -6.54
N GLY A 212 -19.30 -23.28 -7.55
CA GLY A 212 -18.08 -22.46 -7.53
C GLY A 212 -18.11 -21.43 -6.41
N ALA A 213 -19.20 -20.68 -6.28
CA ALA A 213 -19.38 -19.71 -5.22
C ALA A 213 -19.24 -20.31 -3.82
N LEU A 214 -19.95 -21.42 -3.55
CA LEU A 214 -19.86 -22.12 -2.27
C LEU A 214 -18.45 -22.61 -1.99
N ASN A 215 -17.75 -23.17 -2.96
CA ASN A 215 -16.36 -23.61 -2.81
C ASN A 215 -15.44 -22.44 -2.44
N ALA A 216 -15.59 -21.31 -3.15
CA ALA A 216 -14.78 -20.12 -2.91
C ALA A 216 -15.03 -19.54 -1.50
N PHE A 217 -16.30 -19.39 -1.08
CA PHE A 217 -16.62 -18.94 0.27
C PHE A 217 -16.16 -19.91 1.37
N GLU A 218 -16.22 -21.24 1.14
CA GLU A 218 -15.66 -22.22 2.08
C GLU A 218 -14.14 -22.05 2.25
N LYS A 219 -13.41 -21.71 1.20
CA LYS A 219 -11.99 -21.36 1.30
C LYS A 219 -11.77 -20.03 2.03
N ALA A 220 -12.58 -19.00 1.75
CA ALA A 220 -12.53 -17.71 2.44
C ALA A 220 -12.78 -17.87 3.95
N ARG A 221 -13.69 -18.79 4.36
CA ARG A 221 -14.03 -19.07 5.75
C ARG A 221 -12.83 -19.54 6.58
N ASN A 222 -11.80 -20.10 5.96
CA ASN A 222 -10.58 -20.52 6.67
C ASN A 222 -9.74 -19.34 7.15
N ASP A 223 -9.93 -18.16 6.58
CA ASP A 223 -9.29 -16.91 7.02
C ASP A 223 -10.14 -16.27 8.14
N ARG A 224 -9.49 -16.02 9.29
CA ARG A 224 -10.17 -15.45 10.46
C ARG A 224 -10.89 -14.13 10.15
N SER A 225 -10.29 -13.29 9.32
CA SER A 225 -10.81 -11.97 8.98
C SER A 225 -12.07 -12.05 8.10
N TRP A 226 -12.19 -13.09 7.28
CA TRP A 226 -13.27 -13.26 6.31
C TRP A 226 -14.31 -14.28 6.70
N ARG A 227 -14.07 -15.04 7.79
CA ARG A 227 -14.93 -16.16 8.22
C ARG A 227 -16.40 -15.79 8.32
N LYS A 228 -16.71 -14.75 9.10
CA LYS A 228 -18.12 -14.36 9.36
C LYS A 228 -18.85 -13.96 8.08
N MET A 229 -18.17 -13.21 7.21
CA MET A 229 -18.75 -12.78 5.94
C MET A 229 -18.99 -13.96 5.01
N ALA A 230 -18.02 -14.86 4.92
CA ALA A 230 -18.15 -16.06 4.11
C ALA A 230 -19.25 -17.01 4.63
N GLU A 231 -19.39 -17.22 5.93
CA GLU A 231 -20.48 -18.00 6.55
C GLU A 231 -21.85 -17.39 6.25
N TYR A 232 -21.95 -16.06 6.29
CA TYR A 232 -23.19 -15.36 5.93
C TYR A 232 -23.60 -15.62 4.46
N GLU A 233 -22.66 -15.46 3.53
CA GLU A 233 -22.95 -15.72 2.10
C GLU A 233 -23.25 -17.18 1.81
N ILE A 234 -22.55 -18.13 2.48
CA ILE A 234 -22.85 -19.56 2.39
C ILE A 234 -24.28 -19.85 2.87
N ASP A 235 -24.69 -19.31 4.03
CA ASP A 235 -26.06 -19.52 4.55
C ASP A 235 -27.10 -18.90 3.63
N LYS A 236 -26.87 -17.71 3.11
CA LYS A 236 -27.76 -17.03 2.16
C LYS A 236 -27.96 -17.83 0.88
N ILE A 237 -26.91 -18.44 0.35
CA ILE A 237 -26.98 -19.30 -0.85
C ILE A 237 -27.69 -20.64 -0.55
N LYS A 238 -27.46 -21.23 0.64
CA LYS A 238 -28.07 -22.52 1.01
C LYS A 238 -29.53 -22.39 1.46
N ASN A 239 -29.87 -21.28 2.11
CA ASN A 239 -31.17 -21.04 2.75
C ASN A 239 -31.78 -19.68 2.31
N PRO A 240 -31.99 -19.45 1.01
CA PRO A 240 -32.44 -18.15 0.50
C PRO A 240 -33.75 -17.67 1.13
N GLN A 241 -34.64 -18.59 1.51
CA GLN A 241 -35.93 -18.28 2.13
C GLN A 241 -35.82 -17.51 3.46
N LYS A 242 -34.67 -17.58 4.15
CA LYS A 242 -34.41 -16.80 5.38
C LYS A 242 -34.15 -15.31 5.11
N TYR A 243 -33.83 -14.95 3.89
CA TYR A 243 -33.34 -13.63 3.49
C TYR A 243 -34.29 -12.90 2.53
N VAL A 244 -35.38 -13.54 2.11
CA VAL A 244 -36.48 -12.91 1.36
C VAL A 244 -37.35 -12.19 2.39
N LYS A 245 -37.42 -10.85 2.29
CA LYS A 245 -38.39 -10.02 3.03
C LYS A 245 -39.68 -9.90 2.24
#